data_cfd0f8669b4436767984f11cc715667c
#
_entry.id   cfd0f8669b4436767984f11cc715667c
#
_cell.length_a   1.000
_cell.length_b   1.000
_cell.length_c   1.000
_cell.angle_alpha   90.00
_cell.angle_beta   90.00
_cell.angle_gamma   90.00
#
_symmetry.space_group_name_H-M   'P 1'
#
loop_
_entity.id
_entity.type
_entity.pdbx_description
1 polymer ?
#
loop_
_entity_poly.entity_id
_entity_poly.type
_entity_poly.pdbx_seq_one_letter_code
_entity_poly.pdbx_strand_id
1 'polypeptide(L)'
;MKAAISEVLETMYFTDVGFQGEPSEEVFEGWEVSIEMSPVAQGPPTSLTLSFVDGFARELAANMLGVDSENLNDDEVRDAMQELANMVAGSCVVLLGPENWRLGLPSAQKKQGKASHPSSALTMVFEGSFVGQASCRQG
;
A
#
# COMPACT_ATOMS: atom_id res chain seq x y z
N MET A 1 2.19 -3.94 10.42
CA MET A 1 1.96 -3.21 9.16
C MET A 1 2.99 -2.12 8.89
N LYS A 2 3.25 -1.24 9.83
CA LYS A 2 4.27 -0.17 9.65
C LYS A 2 5.64 -0.72 9.25
N ALA A 3 6.13 -1.75 9.95
CA ALA A 3 7.42 -2.35 9.68
C ALA A 3 7.47 -2.97 8.27
N ALA A 4 6.41 -3.64 7.84
CA ALA A 4 6.33 -4.25 6.52
C ALA A 4 6.35 -3.18 5.42
N ILE A 5 5.59 -2.10 5.59
CA ILE A 5 5.55 -1.01 4.61
C ILE A 5 6.91 -0.33 4.53
N SER A 6 7.50 0.04 5.67
CA SER A 6 8.80 0.70 5.71
C SER A 6 9.88 -0.17 5.08
N GLU A 7 9.92 -1.46 5.41
CA GLU A 7 10.90 -2.37 4.85
C GLU A 7 10.80 -2.46 3.32
N VAL A 8 9.60 -2.61 2.80
CA VAL A 8 9.39 -2.71 1.34
C VAL A 8 9.75 -1.42 0.64
N LEU A 9 9.29 -0.27 1.17
CA LEU A 9 9.56 1.03 0.52
C LEU A 9 11.05 1.39 0.57
N GLU A 10 11.74 1.13 1.68
CA GLU A 10 13.18 1.39 1.77
C GLU A 10 14.00 0.45 0.90
N THR A 11 13.67 -0.84 0.91
CA THR A 11 14.49 -1.87 0.25
C THR A 11 14.25 -1.92 -1.26
N MET A 12 12.99 -1.88 -1.69
CA MET A 12 12.62 -2.12 -3.08
C MET A 12 12.36 -0.83 -3.86
N TYR A 13 11.98 0.25 -3.19
CA TYR A 13 11.60 1.50 -3.83
C TYR A 13 12.50 2.67 -3.46
N PHE A 14 13.52 2.44 -2.61
CA PHE A 14 14.48 3.46 -2.15
C PHE A 14 13.79 4.68 -1.53
N THR A 15 12.69 4.46 -0.81
CA THR A 15 11.86 5.51 -0.25
C THR A 15 11.62 5.25 1.24
N ASP A 16 11.84 6.27 2.06
CA ASP A 16 11.59 6.21 3.50
C ASP A 16 10.36 7.05 3.83
N VAL A 17 9.32 6.42 4.37
CA VAL A 17 8.09 7.11 4.78
C VAL A 17 7.92 7.10 6.28
N GLY A 18 7.43 8.23 6.82
CA GLY A 18 7.00 8.32 8.19
C GLY A 18 5.50 8.02 8.32
N PHE A 19 5.06 7.80 9.55
CA PHE A 19 3.66 7.52 9.84
C PHE A 19 3.14 8.50 10.88
N GLN A 20 1.88 8.93 10.69
CA GLN A 20 1.13 9.70 11.68
C GLN A 20 0.00 8.81 12.20
N GLY A 21 -0.27 8.91 13.51
CA GLY A 21 -1.26 8.05 14.15
C GLY A 21 -2.70 8.45 13.90
N GLU A 22 -2.95 9.63 13.35
CA GLU A 22 -4.30 10.15 13.10
C GLU A 22 -4.63 10.09 11.61
N PRO A 23 -5.86 9.67 11.24
CA PRO A 23 -6.29 9.69 9.85
C PRO A 23 -6.33 11.12 9.32
N SER A 24 -5.91 11.29 8.07
CA SER A 24 -6.04 12.57 7.36
C SER A 24 -7.37 12.60 6.62
N GLU A 25 -8.05 13.74 6.64
CA GLU A 25 -9.28 13.97 5.88
C GLU A 25 -9.01 14.64 4.52
N GLU A 26 -7.79 14.54 4.03
CA GLU A 26 -7.44 15.18 2.78
C GLU A 26 -8.13 14.54 1.58
N VAL A 27 -8.63 15.38 0.69
CA VAL A 27 -9.13 14.97 -0.61
C VAL A 27 -7.94 14.80 -1.53
N PHE A 28 -7.85 13.67 -2.22
CA PHE A 28 -6.74 13.45 -3.14
C PHE A 28 -7.17 12.66 -4.36
N GLU A 29 -6.42 12.82 -5.43
CA GLU A 29 -6.47 11.98 -6.60
C GLU A 29 -5.28 11.02 -6.54
N GLY A 30 -5.55 9.73 -6.69
CA GLY A 30 -4.47 8.77 -6.54
C GLY A 30 -4.88 7.34 -6.85
N TRP A 31 -4.17 6.42 -6.22
CA TRP A 31 -4.33 4.99 -6.43
C TRP A 31 -4.67 4.29 -5.13
N GLU A 32 -5.56 3.32 -5.23
CA GLU A 32 -5.88 2.43 -4.13
C GLU A 32 -5.61 1.01 -4.56
N VAL A 33 -4.87 0.27 -3.75
CA VAL A 33 -4.62 -1.15 -3.98
C VAL A 33 -5.00 -1.94 -2.75
N SER A 34 -5.68 -3.06 -2.95
CA SER A 34 -6.11 -3.94 -1.88
C SER A 34 -5.67 -5.37 -2.16
N ILE A 35 -5.35 -6.09 -1.09
CA ILE A 35 -5.04 -7.51 -1.16
C ILE A 35 -5.60 -8.18 0.08
N GLU A 36 -6.14 -9.39 -0.07
CA GLU A 36 -6.62 -10.19 1.05
C GLU A 36 -5.55 -11.15 1.55
N MET A 37 -5.48 -11.27 2.87
CA MET A 37 -4.71 -12.31 3.55
C MET A 37 -5.71 -13.21 4.26
N SER A 38 -5.74 -14.48 3.89
CA SER A 38 -6.69 -15.45 4.46
C SER A 38 -5.98 -16.42 5.38
N PRO A 39 -6.55 -16.71 6.58
CA PRO A 39 -5.98 -17.75 7.43
C PRO A 39 -6.12 -19.12 6.78
N VAL A 40 -5.10 -19.96 6.92
CA VAL A 40 -5.15 -21.35 6.45
C VAL A 40 -6.17 -22.14 7.26
N ALA A 41 -6.23 -21.90 8.58
CA ALA A 41 -7.29 -22.39 9.45
C ALA A 41 -8.57 -21.56 9.21
N GLN A 42 -9.69 -22.00 9.76
CA GLN A 42 -10.94 -21.23 9.66
C GLN A 42 -10.82 -19.88 10.35
N GLY A 43 -11.34 -18.86 9.70
CA GLY A 43 -11.37 -17.51 10.23
C GLY A 43 -11.64 -16.48 9.13
N PRO A 44 -12.00 -15.25 9.50
CA PRO A 44 -12.24 -14.20 8.52
C PRO A 44 -10.94 -13.75 7.86
N PRO A 45 -10.98 -13.38 6.57
CA PRO A 45 -9.82 -12.80 5.91
C PRO A 45 -9.53 -11.40 6.44
N THR A 46 -8.29 -10.97 6.27
CA THR A 46 -7.87 -9.60 6.55
C THR A 46 -7.55 -8.92 5.23
N SER A 47 -8.15 -7.76 5.01
CA SER A 47 -7.86 -6.95 3.81
C SER A 47 -6.85 -5.87 4.16
N LEU A 48 -5.77 -5.82 3.40
CA LEU A 48 -4.79 -4.74 3.46
C LEU A 48 -5.10 -3.79 2.32
N THR A 49 -5.28 -2.51 2.63
CA THR A 49 -5.52 -1.47 1.64
C THR A 49 -4.48 -0.38 1.77
N LEU A 50 -3.83 -0.07 0.65
CA LEU A 50 -2.87 1.03 0.53
C LEU A 50 -3.41 2.04 -0.45
N SER A 51 -3.37 3.31 -0.07
CA SER A 51 -3.78 4.42 -0.93
C SER A 51 -2.65 5.41 -1.02
N PHE A 52 -2.34 5.88 -2.23
CA PHE A 52 -1.26 6.83 -2.47
C PHE A 52 -1.75 7.94 -3.38
N VAL A 53 -1.29 9.16 -3.13
CA VAL A 53 -1.48 10.26 -4.10
C VAL A 53 -0.79 9.90 -5.41
N ASP A 54 -1.36 10.35 -6.54
CA ASP A 54 -0.91 9.96 -7.88
C ASP A 54 0.58 10.22 -8.11
N GLY A 55 1.07 11.40 -7.75
CA GLY A 55 2.48 11.74 -7.90
C GLY A 55 3.41 10.78 -7.16
N PHE A 56 3.06 10.43 -5.93
CA PHE A 56 3.86 9.51 -5.13
C PHE A 56 3.80 8.09 -5.68
N ALA A 57 2.62 7.63 -6.11
CA ALA A 57 2.48 6.32 -6.75
C ALA A 57 3.33 6.21 -8.00
N ARG A 58 3.38 7.25 -8.82
CA ARG A 58 4.22 7.29 -10.02
C ARG A 58 5.71 7.26 -9.69
N GLU A 59 6.13 7.96 -8.64
CA GLU A 59 7.53 7.91 -8.19
C GLU A 59 7.91 6.51 -7.69
N LEU A 60 7.05 5.86 -6.94
CA LEU A 60 7.28 4.47 -6.50
C LEU A 60 7.40 3.53 -7.70
N ALA A 61 6.50 3.65 -8.66
CA ALA A 61 6.52 2.83 -9.87
C ALA A 61 7.78 3.09 -10.71
N ALA A 62 8.18 4.35 -10.83
CA ALA A 62 9.40 4.73 -11.56
C ALA A 62 10.64 4.12 -10.92
N ASN A 63 10.74 4.17 -9.59
CA ASN A 63 11.86 3.57 -8.86
C ASN A 63 11.90 2.05 -9.07
N MET A 64 10.74 1.40 -9.04
CA MET A 64 10.64 -0.04 -9.26
C MET A 64 11.08 -0.44 -10.67
N LEU A 65 10.67 0.33 -11.68
CA LEU A 65 10.95 0.02 -13.09
C LEU A 65 12.28 0.59 -13.59
N GLY A 66 12.92 1.47 -12.81
CA GLY A 66 14.17 2.11 -13.22
C GLY A 66 14.00 3.11 -14.36
N VAL A 67 12.85 3.79 -14.42
CA VAL A 67 12.51 4.78 -15.45
C VAL A 67 12.07 6.10 -14.83
N ASP A 68 11.95 7.14 -15.64
CA ASP A 68 11.42 8.43 -15.17
C ASP A 68 9.91 8.36 -14.99
N SER A 69 9.39 9.00 -13.93
CA SER A 69 7.97 8.99 -13.62
C SER A 69 7.10 9.61 -14.75
N GLU A 70 7.67 10.50 -15.53
CA GLU A 70 6.98 11.16 -16.65
C GLU A 70 6.68 10.20 -17.80
N ASN A 71 7.40 9.09 -17.91
CA ASN A 71 7.28 8.12 -18.99
C ASN A 71 6.35 6.96 -18.65
N LEU A 72 5.70 6.99 -17.48
CA LEU A 72 4.83 5.91 -17.04
C LEU A 72 3.40 6.12 -17.53
N ASN A 73 2.80 5.04 -18.06
CA ASN A 73 1.36 5.03 -18.30
C ASN A 73 0.62 4.45 -17.08
N ASP A 74 -0.71 4.55 -17.09
CA ASP A 74 -1.53 4.10 -15.97
C ASP A 74 -1.44 2.59 -15.74
N ASP A 75 -1.31 1.79 -16.79
CA ASP A 75 -1.19 0.34 -16.65
C ASP A 75 0.10 -0.04 -15.93
N GLU A 76 1.19 0.66 -16.20
CA GLU A 76 2.46 0.44 -15.50
C GLU A 76 2.37 0.83 -14.03
N VAL A 77 1.70 1.93 -13.71
CA VAL A 77 1.47 2.34 -12.32
C VAL A 77 0.59 1.32 -11.60
N ARG A 78 -0.47 0.84 -12.25
CA ARG A 78 -1.35 -0.18 -11.69
C ARG A 78 -0.58 -1.46 -11.34
N ASP A 79 0.23 -1.94 -12.26
CA ASP A 79 1.02 -3.15 -12.06
C ASP A 79 2.02 -2.97 -10.92
N ALA A 80 2.65 -1.80 -10.84
CA ALA A 80 3.58 -1.49 -9.75
C ALA A 80 2.86 -1.44 -8.38
N MET A 81 1.66 -0.87 -8.32
CA MET A 81 0.89 -0.83 -7.09
C MET A 81 0.45 -2.23 -6.64
N GLN A 82 0.07 -3.09 -7.58
CA GLN A 82 -0.26 -4.48 -7.28
C GLN A 82 0.95 -5.24 -6.73
N GLU A 83 2.11 -5.05 -7.33
CA GLU A 83 3.36 -5.66 -6.85
C GLU A 83 3.72 -5.14 -5.46
N LEU A 84 3.57 -3.84 -5.23
CA LEU A 84 3.80 -3.24 -3.91
C LEU A 84 2.91 -3.89 -2.85
N ALA A 85 1.62 -4.03 -3.12
CA ALA A 85 0.69 -4.65 -2.19
C ALA A 85 1.08 -6.10 -1.90
N ASN A 86 1.49 -6.85 -2.91
CA ASN A 86 1.98 -8.22 -2.75
C ASN A 86 3.19 -8.28 -1.83
N MET A 87 4.15 -7.38 -2.03
CA MET A 87 5.36 -7.34 -1.21
C MET A 87 5.06 -6.96 0.24
N VAL A 88 4.22 -5.96 0.46
CA VAL A 88 3.83 -5.54 1.81
C VAL A 88 3.07 -6.66 2.52
N ALA A 89 2.08 -7.27 1.85
CA ALA A 89 1.31 -8.36 2.41
C ALA A 89 2.19 -9.59 2.69
N GLY A 90 3.13 -9.88 1.79
CA GLY A 90 4.10 -10.95 1.99
C GLY A 90 4.97 -10.73 3.23
N SER A 91 5.43 -9.51 3.43
CA SER A 91 6.19 -9.14 4.64
C SER A 91 5.33 -9.26 5.90
N CYS A 92 4.06 -8.87 5.85
CA CYS A 92 3.13 -9.05 6.96
C CYS A 92 2.95 -10.53 7.30
N VAL A 93 2.77 -11.37 6.31
CA VAL A 93 2.60 -12.82 6.47
C VAL A 93 3.84 -13.45 7.11
N VAL A 94 5.03 -13.03 6.70
CA VAL A 94 6.28 -13.51 7.31
C VAL A 94 6.33 -13.17 8.79
N LEU A 95 5.89 -11.97 9.19
CA LEU A 95 5.87 -11.54 10.58
C LEU A 95 4.79 -12.27 11.40
N LEU A 96 3.70 -12.70 10.78
CA LEU A 96 2.56 -13.35 11.44
C LEU A 96 2.68 -14.89 11.46
N GLY A 97 3.59 -15.46 10.69
CA GLY A 97 3.75 -16.89 10.51
C GLY A 97 3.31 -17.34 9.11
N PRO A 98 4.26 -17.53 8.17
CA PRO A 98 3.93 -17.74 6.76
C PRO A 98 3.17 -19.05 6.48
N GLU A 99 3.27 -20.03 7.35
CA GLU A 99 2.53 -21.29 7.22
C GLU A 99 1.05 -21.15 7.60
N ASN A 100 0.64 -20.05 8.21
CA ASN A 100 -0.71 -19.85 8.74
C ASN A 100 -1.57 -18.96 7.85
N TRP A 101 -1.00 -18.35 6.82
CA TRP A 101 -1.70 -17.35 6.00
C TRP A 101 -1.48 -17.59 4.51
N ARG A 102 -2.48 -17.25 3.71
CA ARG A 102 -2.42 -17.25 2.25
C ARG A 102 -2.72 -15.86 1.70
N LEU A 103 -2.01 -15.49 0.64
CA LEU A 103 -2.26 -14.22 -0.05
C LEU A 103 -3.25 -14.43 -1.18
N GLY A 104 -4.20 -13.50 -1.31
CA GLY A 104 -5.06 -13.39 -2.47
C GLY A 104 -4.36 -12.63 -3.60
N LEU A 105 -5.14 -12.25 -4.61
CA LEU A 105 -4.64 -11.44 -5.72
C LEU A 105 -4.86 -9.97 -5.42
N PRO A 106 -3.85 -9.11 -5.65
CA PRO A 106 -4.03 -7.68 -5.47
C PRO A 106 -4.91 -7.08 -6.56
N SER A 107 -5.62 -6.01 -6.19
CA SER A 107 -6.43 -5.23 -7.12
C SER A 107 -6.14 -3.75 -6.92
N ALA A 108 -5.72 -3.06 -7.97
CA ALA A 108 -5.40 -1.64 -7.93
C ALA A 108 -6.30 -0.85 -8.88
N GLN A 109 -6.70 0.34 -8.45
CA GLN A 109 -7.53 1.23 -9.25
C GLN A 109 -7.23 2.70 -8.93
N LYS A 110 -7.45 3.57 -9.90
CA LYS A 110 -7.45 5.00 -9.65
C LYS A 110 -8.65 5.39 -8.81
N LYS A 111 -8.44 6.33 -7.90
CA LYS A 111 -9.48 6.80 -7.01
C LYS A 111 -9.38 8.30 -6.81
N GLN A 112 -10.53 8.98 -6.82
CA GLN A 112 -10.67 10.39 -6.49
C GLN A 112 -11.60 10.54 -5.30
N GLY A 113 -11.35 11.54 -4.46
CA GLY A 113 -12.20 11.87 -3.34
C GLY A 113 -11.48 11.83 -2.01
N LYS A 114 -12.23 11.72 -0.94
CA LYS A 114 -11.66 11.61 0.40
C LYS A 114 -11.08 10.23 0.61
N ALA A 115 -9.92 10.18 1.27
CA ALA A 115 -9.38 8.94 1.75
C ALA A 115 -10.37 8.28 2.71
N SER A 116 -10.55 6.98 2.59
CA SER A 116 -11.36 6.21 3.51
C SER A 116 -10.72 6.20 4.89
N HIS A 117 -11.50 6.37 5.96
CA HIS A 117 -11.00 6.48 7.35
C HIS A 117 -11.51 5.37 8.25
N PRO A 118 -11.11 4.12 8.06
CA PRO A 118 -11.32 3.16 9.14
C PRO A 118 -10.48 3.58 10.36
N SER A 119 -10.95 3.28 11.54
CA SER A 119 -10.28 3.64 12.80
C SER A 119 -8.85 3.11 12.91
N SER A 120 -8.49 2.14 12.09
CA SER A 120 -7.17 1.53 12.04
C SER A 120 -6.25 2.09 10.94
N ALA A 121 -6.70 3.14 10.23
CA ALA A 121 -5.90 3.72 9.14
C ALA A 121 -4.64 4.42 9.67
N LEU A 122 -3.54 4.23 8.95
CA LEU A 122 -2.29 4.93 9.20
C LEU A 122 -2.05 5.93 8.07
N THR A 123 -1.78 7.17 8.44
CA THR A 123 -1.41 8.20 7.48
C THR A 123 0.09 8.12 7.19
N MET A 124 0.45 8.07 5.92
CA MET A 124 1.84 8.03 5.46
C MET A 124 2.30 9.42 5.03
N VAL A 125 3.50 9.77 5.44
CA VAL A 125 4.10 11.09 5.19
C VAL A 125 5.48 10.89 4.59
N PHE A 126 5.80 11.65 3.54
CA PHE A 126 7.11 11.68 2.91
C PHE A 126 7.55 13.13 2.78
N GLU A 127 8.71 13.46 3.34
CA GLU A 127 9.27 14.82 3.36
C GLU A 127 8.29 15.86 3.93
N GLY A 128 7.55 15.46 4.96
CA GLY A 128 6.59 16.35 5.63
C GLY A 128 5.25 16.50 4.93
N SER A 129 5.05 15.84 3.79
CA SER A 129 3.82 15.93 3.01
C SER A 129 3.04 14.62 3.06
N PHE A 130 1.70 14.71 3.08
CA PHE A 130 0.82 13.57 2.98
C PHE A 130 1.03 12.86 1.65
N VAL A 131 1.25 11.56 1.68
CA VAL A 131 1.44 10.75 0.47
C VAL A 131 0.45 9.61 0.35
N GLY A 132 -0.21 9.22 1.42
CA GLY A 132 -1.18 8.15 1.36
C GLY A 132 -1.64 7.62 2.70
N GLN A 133 -2.36 6.52 2.67
CA GLN A 133 -2.88 5.84 3.85
C GLN A 133 -2.72 4.33 3.71
N ALA A 134 -2.60 3.65 4.85
CA ALA A 134 -2.61 2.21 4.92
C ALA A 134 -3.62 1.76 5.94
N SER A 135 -4.38 0.72 5.65
CA SER A 135 -5.34 0.16 6.59
C SER A 135 -5.42 -1.35 6.47
N CYS A 136 -5.74 -1.99 7.58
CA CYS A 136 -6.08 -3.41 7.62
C CYS A 136 -7.48 -3.55 8.19
N ARG A 137 -8.30 -4.36 7.54
CA ARG A 137 -9.67 -4.61 7.96
C ARG A 137 -9.94 -6.10 8.00
N GLN A 138 -10.41 -6.58 9.14
CA GLN A 138 -10.81 -7.96 9.33
C GLN A 138 -12.31 -8.11 9.05
N GLY A 139 -12.65 -9.10 8.28
CA GLY A 139 -14.06 -9.40 8.02
C GLY A 139 -14.33 -9.80 6.60
#